data_059aa45caf8b0d68533191356af74f77
#
_entry.id   059aa45caf8b0d68533191356af74f77
#
_cell.length_a   1.000
_cell.length_b   1.000
_cell.length_c   1.000
_cell.angle_alpha   90.00
_cell.angle_beta   90.00
_cell.angle_gamma   90.00
#
_symmetry.space_group_name_H-M   'P 1'
#
loop_
_entity.id
_entity.type
_entity.pdbx_description
1 polymer ?
#
loop_
_entity_poly.entity_id
_entity_poly.type
_entity_poly.pdbx_seq_one_letter_code
_entity_poly.pdbx_strand_id
1 'polypeptide(L)'
;MLGIGSSVTEFYSGFDGRFSPSRGYFIGYGTNEKKAETLAEVMKNRCCVKVQIFDLNDEYDIQSVREEIFNLLLDIDKQKVALNVTDGTKLMAIGAYGMFRDEGYPVFYFTAKDNRILLLENNEQFVLQPSKIKIEDYLQLYGYPVRKGYKINHQTQRNLPKLWEELVKGINNFAEGLTALNYVISHSNDLTTDMPKVENQHQKNFNDLLRLLEENELLSQQNRKLHFPDLETKKYVAGGWFEDYVFDVIRKIPGVQDVALNVQIKNSDKNTNQHNELDVVVLANNVLHVLECKTANFSSNKKEADNALYKLETLKKLGGLKTRAALISYRETGGHGARNTIRDRAKGAQIELIERKDLPGLQKLLTNWMKNGNGIEKPGF
;
A
#
# COMPACT_ATOMS: atom_id res chain seq x y z
N MET A 1 -8.75 27.02 5.05
CA MET A 1 -8.56 25.95 6.05
C MET A 1 -7.25 26.21 6.77
N LEU A 2 -7.24 26.27 8.07
CA LEU A 2 -6.04 26.29 8.90
C LEU A 2 -5.77 24.87 9.41
N GLY A 3 -4.58 24.35 9.17
CA GLY A 3 -4.14 23.05 9.65
C GLY A 3 -3.02 23.20 10.67
N ILE A 4 -3.08 22.45 11.76
CA ILE A 4 -2.05 22.41 12.77
C ILE A 4 -1.24 21.13 12.59
N GLY A 5 0.01 21.28 12.16
CA GLY A 5 0.87 20.14 11.89
C GLY A 5 0.98 19.81 10.40
N SER A 6 1.45 18.63 10.07
CA SER A 6 1.83 18.25 8.71
C SER A 6 1.47 16.80 8.40
N SER A 7 0.23 16.40 8.69
CA SER A 7 -0.18 15.03 8.47
C SER A 7 -1.02 14.84 7.21
N VAL A 8 -1.06 13.59 6.75
CA VAL A 8 -1.91 13.16 5.63
C VAL A 8 -3.40 13.37 5.90
N THR A 9 -3.80 13.50 7.18
CA THR A 9 -5.19 13.76 7.57
C THR A 9 -5.69 15.11 7.08
N GLU A 10 -4.81 16.12 7.01
CA GLU A 10 -5.15 17.43 6.45
C GLU A 10 -5.39 17.37 4.95
N PHE A 11 -4.62 16.50 4.28
CA PHE A 11 -4.79 16.24 2.87
C PHE A 11 -6.19 15.69 2.56
N TYR A 12 -6.67 14.70 3.31
CA TYR A 12 -7.98 14.12 3.06
C TYR A 12 -9.13 15.10 3.19
N SER A 13 -9.10 15.97 4.20
CA SER A 13 -10.13 16.98 4.37
C SER A 13 -10.17 17.99 3.22
N GLY A 14 -9.02 18.31 2.63
CA GLY A 14 -8.91 19.20 1.48
C GLY A 14 -9.42 18.62 0.15
N PHE A 15 -9.58 17.29 0.07
CA PHE A 15 -10.03 16.61 -1.16
C PHE A 15 -11.50 16.20 -1.13
N ASP A 16 -12.21 16.36 -0.02
CA ASP A 16 -13.66 16.18 0.01
C ASP A 16 -14.33 17.42 -0.59
N GLY A 17 -15.09 17.24 -1.66
CA GLY A 17 -15.72 18.36 -2.39
C GLY A 17 -16.62 19.26 -1.53
N ARG A 18 -17.05 18.80 -0.34
CA ARG A 18 -17.83 19.57 0.63
C ARG A 18 -16.97 20.57 1.41
N PHE A 19 -15.66 20.31 1.53
CA PHE A 19 -14.69 21.11 2.27
C PHE A 19 -13.59 21.69 1.37
N SER A 20 -13.80 21.75 0.06
CA SER A 20 -12.79 22.21 -0.92
C SER A 20 -12.26 23.60 -0.59
N PRO A 21 -11.14 23.75 0.13
CA PRO A 21 -10.59 25.04 0.46
C PRO A 21 -9.91 25.65 -0.77
N SER A 22 -10.05 26.95 -0.96
CA SER A 22 -9.28 27.70 -1.97
C SER A 22 -7.86 28.05 -1.48
N ARG A 23 -7.66 28.09 -0.15
CA ARG A 23 -6.39 28.36 0.52
C ARG A 23 -6.21 27.44 1.70
N GLY A 24 -4.99 26.97 1.89
CA GLY A 24 -4.53 26.23 3.06
C GLY A 24 -3.49 27.04 3.82
N TYR A 25 -3.56 27.03 5.14
CA TYR A 25 -2.57 27.61 6.03
C TYR A 25 -2.10 26.48 6.96
N PHE A 26 -0.80 26.24 6.98
CA PHE A 26 -0.22 25.24 7.86
C PHE A 26 0.70 25.88 8.87
N ILE A 27 0.57 25.48 10.12
CA ILE A 27 1.50 25.86 11.17
C ILE A 27 2.53 24.74 11.30
N GLY A 28 3.74 25.03 10.81
CA GLY A 28 4.92 24.17 10.96
C GLY A 28 5.59 24.41 12.31
N TYR A 29 6.35 23.42 12.76
CA TYR A 29 7.18 23.52 13.96
C TYR A 29 8.34 22.52 13.90
N GLY A 30 9.53 22.97 14.28
CA GLY A 30 10.71 22.13 14.46
C GLY A 30 10.97 21.17 13.28
N THR A 31 11.06 19.87 13.54
CA THR A 31 11.38 18.85 12.52
C THR A 31 10.26 18.58 11.51
N ASN A 32 9.07 19.18 11.68
CA ASN A 32 7.92 18.97 10.79
C ASN A 32 7.85 19.93 9.60
N GLU A 33 8.73 20.95 9.52
CA GLU A 33 8.78 21.93 8.42
C GLU A 33 8.83 21.23 7.05
N LYS A 34 9.75 20.28 6.86
CA LYS A 34 9.89 19.54 5.61
C LYS A 34 8.65 18.73 5.24
N LYS A 35 7.90 18.24 6.22
CA LYS A 35 6.63 17.55 5.98
C LYS A 35 5.54 18.53 5.56
N ALA A 36 5.49 19.70 6.18
CA ALA A 36 4.57 20.78 5.83
C ALA A 36 4.82 21.28 4.39
N GLU A 37 6.08 21.43 3.99
CA GLU A 37 6.45 21.74 2.61
C GLU A 37 5.99 20.69 1.62
N THR A 38 6.23 19.41 1.94
CA THR A 38 5.78 18.29 1.10
C THR A 38 4.26 18.26 0.96
N LEU A 39 3.54 18.46 2.05
CA LEU A 39 2.08 18.53 2.06
C LEU A 39 1.58 19.71 1.20
N ALA A 40 2.21 20.88 1.35
CA ALA A 40 1.90 22.08 0.56
C ALA A 40 2.10 21.84 -0.95
N GLU A 41 3.20 21.20 -1.32
CA GLU A 41 3.50 20.86 -2.72
C GLU A 41 2.43 19.90 -3.30
N VAL A 42 2.11 18.84 -2.59
CA VAL A 42 1.10 17.86 -3.04
C VAL A 42 -0.29 18.52 -3.16
N MET A 43 -0.70 19.33 -2.18
CA MET A 43 -1.97 20.04 -2.23
C MET A 43 -2.02 21.04 -3.39
N LYS A 44 -0.95 21.77 -3.63
CA LYS A 44 -0.84 22.69 -4.77
C LYS A 44 -0.99 21.95 -6.09
N ASN A 45 -0.30 20.82 -6.24
CA ASN A 45 -0.26 20.06 -7.49
C ASN A 45 -1.57 19.30 -7.77
N ARG A 46 -2.28 18.84 -6.73
CA ARG A 46 -3.47 18.00 -6.87
C ARG A 46 -4.79 18.75 -6.71
N CYS A 47 -4.83 19.75 -5.84
CA CYS A 47 -6.06 20.48 -5.51
C CYS A 47 -6.09 21.89 -6.04
N CYS A 48 -4.99 22.39 -6.62
CA CYS A 48 -4.83 23.80 -6.96
C CYS A 48 -5.00 24.77 -5.77
N VAL A 49 -4.80 24.28 -4.54
CA VAL A 49 -4.91 25.05 -3.31
C VAL A 49 -3.65 25.88 -3.10
N LYS A 50 -3.80 27.17 -2.86
CA LYS A 50 -2.68 28.02 -2.43
C LYS A 50 -2.40 27.70 -0.96
N VAL A 51 -1.17 27.31 -0.67
CA VAL A 51 -0.75 26.96 0.70
C VAL A 51 0.27 27.96 1.20
N GLN A 52 0.11 28.42 2.43
CA GLN A 52 1.09 29.20 3.19
C GLN A 52 1.48 28.42 4.43
N ILE A 53 2.77 28.41 4.74
CA ILE A 53 3.32 27.77 5.94
C ILE A 53 3.75 28.87 6.89
N PHE A 54 3.38 28.74 8.15
CA PHE A 54 3.78 29.63 9.23
C PHE A 54 4.58 28.82 10.23
N ASP A 55 5.74 29.35 10.62
CA ASP A 55 6.60 28.71 11.60
C ASP A 55 6.23 29.19 13.00
N LEU A 56 6.05 28.24 13.92
CA LEU A 56 5.79 28.53 15.30
C LEU A 56 7.10 28.53 16.09
N ASN A 57 7.33 29.58 16.88
CA ASN A 57 8.54 29.75 17.67
C ASN A 57 8.66 28.69 18.78
N ASP A 58 7.55 28.38 19.45
CA ASP A 58 7.49 27.36 20.51
C ASP A 58 6.14 26.65 20.50
N GLU A 59 6.14 25.39 20.07
CA GLU A 59 4.94 24.53 20.02
C GLU A 59 4.42 24.06 21.37
N TYR A 60 5.17 24.32 22.45
CA TYR A 60 4.80 24.00 23.82
C TYR A 60 4.39 25.23 24.64
N ASP A 61 4.53 26.44 24.10
CA ASP A 61 4.00 27.66 24.69
C ASP A 61 2.63 28.03 24.10
N ILE A 62 1.58 27.83 24.91
CA ILE A 62 0.19 28.10 24.51
C ILE A 62 -0.07 29.59 24.20
N GLN A 63 0.68 30.52 24.79
CA GLN A 63 0.56 31.94 24.50
C GLN A 63 1.18 32.28 23.13
N SER A 64 2.35 31.74 22.85
CA SER A 64 2.98 31.85 21.55
C SER A 64 2.05 31.33 20.45
N VAL A 65 1.44 30.16 20.66
CA VAL A 65 0.44 29.59 19.72
C VAL A 65 -0.73 30.54 19.49
N ARG A 66 -1.29 31.11 20.55
CA ARG A 66 -2.42 32.05 20.46
C ARG A 66 -2.06 33.33 19.72
N GLU A 67 -0.91 33.90 20.00
CA GLU A 67 -0.43 35.12 19.35
C GLU A 67 -0.25 34.92 17.85
N GLU A 68 0.38 33.83 17.45
CA GLU A 68 0.56 33.51 16.02
C GLU A 68 -0.77 33.29 15.31
N ILE A 69 -1.72 32.57 15.91
CA ILE A 69 -3.06 32.38 15.36
C ILE A 69 -3.83 33.68 15.29
N PHE A 70 -3.73 34.54 16.30
CA PHE A 70 -4.34 35.86 16.29
C PHE A 70 -3.82 36.69 15.13
N ASN A 71 -2.52 36.78 14.97
CA ASN A 71 -1.87 37.52 13.86
C ASN A 71 -2.33 36.98 12.51
N LEU A 72 -2.38 35.62 12.35
CA LEU A 72 -2.87 34.97 11.15
C LEU A 72 -4.33 35.35 10.85
N LEU A 73 -5.21 35.35 11.86
CA LEU A 73 -6.62 35.69 11.71
C LEU A 73 -6.87 37.17 11.37
N LEU A 74 -5.91 38.08 11.66
CA LEU A 74 -6.01 39.46 11.22
C LEU A 74 -5.86 39.62 9.70
N ASP A 75 -5.09 38.73 9.07
CA ASP A 75 -4.76 38.80 7.65
C ASP A 75 -5.70 37.95 6.77
N ILE A 76 -6.56 37.15 7.35
CA ILE A 76 -7.45 36.23 6.61
C ILE A 76 -8.88 36.77 6.55
N ASP A 77 -9.56 36.50 5.42
CA ASP A 77 -11.00 36.69 5.31
C ASP A 77 -11.75 35.75 6.29
N LYS A 78 -12.17 36.34 7.39
CA LYS A 78 -12.76 35.65 8.55
C LYS A 78 -14.04 34.87 8.24
N GLN A 79 -14.77 35.21 7.17
CA GLN A 79 -16.08 34.61 6.86
C GLN A 79 -16.01 33.15 6.36
N LYS A 80 -14.81 32.63 6.03
CA LYS A 80 -14.64 31.33 5.37
C LYS A 80 -13.44 30.52 5.91
N VAL A 81 -13.11 30.69 7.16
CA VAL A 81 -12.01 29.97 7.79
C VAL A 81 -12.52 28.82 8.65
N ALA A 82 -11.84 27.69 8.63
CA ALA A 82 -12.09 26.55 9.52
C ALA A 82 -10.74 25.98 9.98
N LEU A 83 -10.71 25.48 11.20
CA LEU A 83 -9.53 24.92 11.85
C LEU A 83 -9.58 23.39 11.86
N ASN A 84 -8.51 22.73 11.43
CA ASN A 84 -8.28 21.31 11.60
C ASN A 84 -7.34 21.09 12.83
N VAL A 85 -7.82 20.44 13.86
CA VAL A 85 -7.06 20.13 15.08
C VAL A 85 -6.67 18.63 15.19
N THR A 86 -6.60 17.96 14.06
CA THR A 86 -6.32 16.50 14.05
C THR A 86 -4.87 16.21 14.41
N ASP A 87 -3.95 17.06 14.02
CA ASP A 87 -2.50 16.90 14.20
C ASP A 87 -1.91 18.03 15.05
N GLY A 88 -0.59 18.08 15.15
CA GLY A 88 0.12 19.02 16.02
C GLY A 88 0.28 18.53 17.45
N THR A 89 0.90 19.36 18.29
CA THR A 89 0.94 19.07 19.73
C THR A 89 -0.42 19.31 20.38
N LYS A 90 -0.67 18.69 21.51
CA LYS A 90 -1.92 18.92 22.26
C LYS A 90 -2.08 20.39 22.67
N LEU A 91 -0.99 21.08 23.01
CA LEU A 91 -1.02 22.48 23.40
C LEU A 91 -1.36 23.38 22.20
N MET A 92 -0.80 23.09 21.01
CA MET A 92 -1.20 23.77 19.78
C MET A 92 -2.70 23.60 19.52
N ALA A 93 -3.21 22.36 19.59
CA ALA A 93 -4.62 22.08 19.35
C ALA A 93 -5.53 22.82 20.35
N ILE A 94 -5.17 22.82 21.66
CA ILE A 94 -5.94 23.51 22.71
C ILE A 94 -5.91 25.03 22.51
N GLY A 95 -4.73 25.61 22.24
CA GLY A 95 -4.58 27.04 22.01
C GLY A 95 -5.38 27.54 20.81
N ALA A 96 -5.24 26.83 19.69
CA ALA A 96 -5.93 27.14 18.45
C ALA A 96 -7.46 26.95 18.58
N TYR A 97 -7.90 25.85 19.18
CA TYR A 97 -9.31 25.58 19.41
C TYR A 97 -9.98 26.71 20.21
N GLY A 98 -9.35 27.15 21.29
CA GLY A 98 -9.90 28.25 22.11
C GLY A 98 -10.12 29.51 21.28
N MET A 99 -9.15 29.92 20.50
CA MET A 99 -9.23 31.11 19.66
C MET A 99 -10.34 31.03 18.60
N PHE A 100 -10.44 29.88 17.90
CA PHE A 100 -11.44 29.67 16.86
C PHE A 100 -12.86 29.58 17.41
N ARG A 101 -13.04 28.89 18.54
CA ARG A 101 -14.32 28.79 19.26
C ARG A 101 -14.81 30.17 19.70
N ASP A 102 -13.93 30.97 20.29
CA ASP A 102 -14.29 32.28 20.86
C ASP A 102 -14.68 33.27 19.77
N GLU A 103 -14.16 33.11 18.53
CA GLU A 103 -14.53 33.87 17.34
C GLU A 103 -15.70 33.23 16.56
N GLY A 104 -16.22 32.08 16.99
CA GLY A 104 -17.32 31.37 16.34
C GLY A 104 -16.98 30.70 15.03
N TYR A 105 -15.71 30.37 14.79
CA TYR A 105 -15.27 29.68 13.59
C TYR A 105 -15.34 28.16 13.72
N PRO A 106 -15.68 27.40 12.65
CA PRO A 106 -15.74 25.95 12.69
C PRO A 106 -14.39 25.33 13.04
N VAL A 107 -14.42 24.39 13.98
CA VAL A 107 -13.28 23.54 14.31
C VAL A 107 -13.64 22.09 14.08
N PHE A 108 -12.78 21.35 13.41
CA PHE A 108 -13.02 19.95 13.13
C PHE A 108 -11.82 19.06 13.46
N TYR A 109 -12.14 17.80 13.72
CA TYR A 109 -11.20 16.72 13.97
C TYR A 109 -11.46 15.59 12.99
N PHE A 110 -10.43 15.05 12.36
CA PHE A 110 -10.53 13.88 11.50
C PHE A 110 -10.24 12.61 12.30
N THR A 111 -11.22 11.70 12.38
CA THR A 111 -10.99 10.37 12.94
C THR A 111 -10.60 9.40 11.85
N ALA A 112 -9.34 8.97 11.95
CA ALA A 112 -8.78 8.02 11.01
C ALA A 112 -9.46 6.62 11.13
N LYS A 113 -10.05 6.25 12.29
CA LYS A 113 -10.64 4.91 12.53
C LYS A 113 -11.75 4.57 11.53
N ASP A 114 -12.61 5.51 11.28
CA ASP A 114 -13.82 5.35 10.46
C ASP A 114 -13.97 6.41 9.37
N ASN A 115 -12.88 7.12 9.08
CA ASN A 115 -12.79 8.07 7.98
C ASN A 115 -13.84 9.19 8.08
N ARG A 116 -14.01 9.76 9.28
CA ARG A 116 -15.00 10.82 9.56
C ARG A 116 -14.36 12.13 9.97
N ILE A 117 -15.00 13.22 9.58
CA ILE A 117 -14.79 14.56 10.15
C ILE A 117 -15.84 14.77 11.24
N LEU A 118 -15.40 15.22 12.40
CA LEU A 118 -16.23 15.60 13.54
C LEU A 118 -16.14 17.12 13.69
N LEU A 119 -17.28 17.84 13.58
CA LEU A 119 -17.35 19.25 13.96
C LEU A 119 -17.48 19.34 15.49
N LEU A 120 -16.56 20.05 16.12
CA LEU A 120 -16.45 20.03 17.59
C LEU A 120 -17.49 20.87 18.29
N GLU A 121 -18.08 21.86 17.62
CA GLU A 121 -19.06 22.78 18.21
C GLU A 121 -20.46 22.17 18.37
N ASN A 122 -20.88 21.33 17.42
CA ASN A 122 -22.24 20.82 17.35
C ASN A 122 -22.36 19.30 17.23
N ASN A 123 -21.23 18.58 17.36
CA ASN A 123 -21.14 17.11 17.20
C ASN A 123 -21.62 16.57 15.84
N GLU A 124 -21.75 17.41 14.83
CA GLU A 124 -22.02 16.92 13.48
C GLU A 124 -20.85 16.07 12.95
N GLN A 125 -21.21 15.03 12.20
CA GLN A 125 -20.24 14.08 11.69
C GLN A 125 -20.44 13.85 10.22
N PHE A 126 -19.35 13.85 9.45
CA PHE A 126 -19.37 13.61 8.01
C PHE A 126 -18.39 12.48 7.66
N VAL A 127 -18.90 11.45 6.98
CA VAL A 127 -18.01 10.43 6.40
C VAL A 127 -17.29 11.03 5.21
N LEU A 128 -15.97 11.00 5.23
CA LEU A 128 -15.15 11.42 4.09
C LEU A 128 -15.35 10.48 2.91
N GLN A 129 -15.54 11.05 1.75
CA GLN A 129 -15.49 10.28 0.51
C GLN A 129 -14.06 9.85 0.21
N PRO A 130 -13.87 8.74 -0.53
CA PRO A 130 -12.55 8.36 -1.01
C PRO A 130 -11.91 9.53 -1.77
N SER A 131 -10.74 9.97 -1.32
CA SER A 131 -10.04 11.10 -1.93
C SER A 131 -9.48 10.73 -3.31
N LYS A 132 -9.14 11.74 -4.11
CA LYS A 132 -8.46 11.55 -5.41
C LYS A 132 -6.94 11.40 -5.27
N ILE A 133 -6.44 11.15 -4.05
CA ILE A 133 -5.02 10.94 -3.80
C ILE A 133 -4.52 9.71 -4.56
N LYS A 134 -3.30 9.79 -5.04
CA LYS A 134 -2.60 8.70 -5.71
C LYS A 134 -1.58 8.05 -4.77
N ILE A 135 -1.18 6.83 -5.08
CA ILE A 135 -0.16 6.09 -4.31
C ILE A 135 1.12 6.89 -4.18
N GLU A 136 1.55 7.56 -5.26
CA GLU A 136 2.75 8.39 -5.28
C GLU A 136 2.68 9.52 -4.24
N ASP A 137 1.56 10.26 -4.24
CA ASP A 137 1.33 11.36 -3.31
C ASP A 137 1.30 10.86 -1.86
N TYR A 138 0.59 9.73 -1.64
CA TYR A 138 0.48 9.12 -0.33
C TYR A 138 1.86 8.73 0.22
N LEU A 139 2.66 8.02 -0.57
CA LEU A 139 4.01 7.61 -0.19
C LEU A 139 4.93 8.82 0.07
N GLN A 140 4.84 9.85 -0.79
CA GLN A 140 5.62 11.08 -0.62
C GLN A 140 5.29 11.79 0.70
N LEU A 141 3.99 11.90 1.05
CA LEU A 141 3.52 12.52 2.29
C LEU A 141 4.02 11.79 3.55
N TYR A 142 4.23 10.49 3.47
CA TYR A 142 4.80 9.70 4.57
C TYR A 142 6.33 9.63 4.56
N GLY A 143 7.01 10.37 3.66
CA GLY A 143 8.47 10.44 3.60
C GLY A 143 9.12 9.28 2.83
N TYR A 144 8.35 8.58 2.01
CA TYR A 144 8.83 7.48 1.15
C TYR A 144 8.62 7.78 -0.33
N PRO A 145 9.27 8.80 -0.87
CA PRO A 145 9.07 9.16 -2.27
C PRO A 145 9.47 8.02 -3.19
N VAL A 146 8.77 7.93 -4.29
CA VAL A 146 9.12 7.02 -5.38
C VAL A 146 10.54 7.31 -5.84
N ARG A 147 11.31 6.28 -6.14
CA ARG A 147 12.69 6.39 -6.59
C ARG A 147 12.81 7.31 -7.80
N LYS A 148 13.76 8.26 -7.76
CA LYS A 148 13.99 9.21 -8.87
C LYS A 148 14.23 8.47 -10.19
N GLY A 149 13.51 8.87 -11.22
CA GLY A 149 13.58 8.26 -12.55
C GLY A 149 12.75 6.99 -12.73
N TYR A 150 12.08 6.52 -11.66
CA TYR A 150 11.15 5.41 -11.72
C TYR A 150 9.71 5.94 -11.89
N LYS A 151 8.93 5.31 -12.75
CA LYS A 151 7.51 5.63 -12.92
C LYS A 151 6.69 4.51 -12.29
N ILE A 152 5.68 4.89 -11.51
CA ILE A 152 4.73 3.92 -10.95
C ILE A 152 4.02 3.21 -12.11
N ASN A 153 3.97 1.89 -12.02
CA ASN A 153 3.31 1.06 -13.01
C ASN A 153 1.86 0.77 -12.59
N HIS A 154 0.91 1.28 -13.37
CA HIS A 154 -0.53 1.06 -13.20
C HIS A 154 -1.09 0.04 -14.19
N GLN A 155 -0.25 -0.79 -14.76
CA GLN A 155 -0.61 -1.82 -15.73
C GLN A 155 0.09 -3.13 -15.40
N THR A 156 -0.50 -4.24 -15.79
CA THR A 156 0.14 -5.55 -15.75
C THR A 156 1.38 -5.57 -16.64
N GLN A 157 2.39 -6.35 -16.28
CA GLN A 157 3.57 -6.57 -17.10
C GLN A 157 3.17 -7.23 -18.43
N ARG A 158 2.22 -8.18 -18.36
CA ARG A 158 1.61 -8.84 -19.51
C ARG A 158 0.11 -8.94 -19.31
N ASN A 159 -0.66 -8.85 -20.40
CA ASN A 159 -2.12 -8.95 -20.31
C ASN A 159 -2.56 -10.37 -20.68
N LEU A 160 -2.42 -11.31 -19.76
CA LEU A 160 -2.69 -12.73 -19.94
C LEU A 160 -3.76 -13.28 -18.97
N PRO A 161 -4.98 -12.69 -18.92
CA PRO A 161 -5.99 -13.05 -17.91
C PRO A 161 -6.43 -14.52 -17.97
N LYS A 162 -6.48 -15.13 -19.16
CA LYS A 162 -6.82 -16.55 -19.32
C LYS A 162 -5.75 -17.45 -18.69
N LEU A 163 -4.47 -17.14 -18.93
CA LEU A 163 -3.36 -17.86 -18.32
C LEU A 163 -3.44 -17.81 -16.79
N TRP A 164 -3.67 -16.62 -16.21
CA TRP A 164 -3.74 -16.48 -14.77
C TRP A 164 -4.91 -17.27 -14.17
N GLU A 165 -6.07 -17.21 -14.82
CA GLU A 165 -7.22 -18.01 -14.39
C GLU A 165 -6.94 -19.52 -14.42
N GLU A 166 -6.28 -20.01 -15.47
CA GLU A 166 -5.92 -21.41 -15.60
C GLU A 166 -4.89 -21.84 -14.56
N LEU A 167 -3.86 -21.03 -14.32
CA LEU A 167 -2.86 -21.29 -13.29
C LEU A 167 -3.49 -21.34 -11.89
N VAL A 168 -4.45 -20.49 -11.59
CA VAL A 168 -5.14 -20.47 -10.29
C VAL A 168 -6.17 -21.59 -10.18
N LYS A 169 -6.96 -21.85 -11.21
CA LYS A 169 -7.88 -23.01 -11.24
C LYS A 169 -7.13 -24.34 -11.12
N GLY A 170 -6.01 -24.45 -11.83
CA GLY A 170 -5.12 -25.62 -11.82
C GLY A 170 -4.12 -25.66 -10.67
N ILE A 171 -4.27 -24.84 -9.63
CA ILE A 171 -3.27 -24.66 -8.59
C ILE A 171 -2.81 -25.96 -7.93
N ASN A 172 -3.71 -26.93 -7.73
CA ASN A 172 -3.39 -28.23 -7.15
C ASN A 172 -2.54 -29.10 -8.08
N ASN A 173 -2.66 -28.90 -9.37
CA ASN A 173 -1.93 -29.65 -10.41
C ASN A 173 -0.60 -29.00 -10.78
N PHE A 174 -0.56 -27.66 -10.82
CA PHE A 174 0.59 -26.91 -11.35
C PHE A 174 1.61 -26.48 -10.30
N ALA A 175 1.23 -26.50 -9.03
CA ALA A 175 2.07 -25.98 -7.96
C ALA A 175 3.46 -26.66 -7.91
N GLU A 176 3.57 -27.97 -8.03
CA GLU A 176 4.85 -28.68 -8.00
C GLU A 176 5.68 -28.38 -9.25
N GLY A 177 5.06 -28.32 -10.41
CA GLY A 177 5.72 -27.93 -11.66
C GLY A 177 6.27 -26.50 -11.62
N LEU A 178 5.50 -25.55 -11.09
CA LEU A 178 5.97 -24.16 -10.89
C LEU A 178 7.14 -24.08 -9.91
N THR A 179 7.15 -24.91 -8.86
CA THR A 179 8.31 -24.96 -7.95
C THR A 179 9.56 -25.45 -8.66
N ALA A 180 9.43 -26.52 -9.45
CA ALA A 180 10.56 -27.06 -10.21
C ALA A 180 11.08 -26.05 -11.26
N LEU A 181 10.17 -25.32 -11.92
CA LEU A 181 10.54 -24.22 -12.83
C LEU A 181 11.26 -23.09 -12.09
N ASN A 182 10.72 -22.60 -11.00
CA ASN A 182 11.33 -21.52 -10.21
C ASN A 182 12.75 -21.89 -9.75
N TYR A 183 12.94 -23.15 -9.38
CA TYR A 183 14.25 -23.64 -8.98
C TYR A 183 15.28 -23.52 -10.12
N VAL A 184 15.00 -24.08 -11.29
CA VAL A 184 15.95 -24.02 -12.43
C VAL A 184 16.13 -22.60 -12.94
N ILE A 185 15.10 -21.77 -12.93
CA ILE A 185 15.16 -20.38 -13.33
C ILE A 185 16.08 -19.57 -12.39
N SER A 186 15.97 -19.76 -11.08
CA SER A 186 16.75 -19.04 -10.08
C SER A 186 18.24 -19.44 -10.08
N HIS A 187 18.58 -20.62 -10.58
CA HIS A 187 19.94 -21.13 -10.65
C HIS A 187 20.62 -20.94 -12.02
N SER A 188 20.00 -20.24 -12.94
CA SER A 188 20.57 -19.91 -14.26
C SER A 188 20.41 -18.43 -14.58
N ASN A 189 21.48 -17.82 -15.05
CA ASN A 189 21.47 -16.45 -15.58
C ASN A 189 21.16 -16.39 -17.09
N ASP A 190 21.21 -17.52 -17.76
CA ASP A 190 21.02 -17.62 -19.22
C ASP A 190 19.52 -17.64 -19.58
N LEU A 191 19.22 -17.33 -20.84
CA LEU A 191 17.87 -17.48 -21.41
C LEU A 191 17.47 -18.95 -21.60
N THR A 192 18.35 -19.85 -21.31
CA THR A 192 18.15 -21.29 -21.43
C THR A 192 18.41 -21.97 -20.08
N THR A 193 17.53 -22.90 -19.71
CA THR A 193 17.72 -23.74 -18.51
C THR A 193 17.52 -25.19 -18.86
N ASP A 194 18.13 -26.09 -18.08
CA ASP A 194 17.82 -27.51 -18.19
C ASP A 194 16.37 -27.78 -17.77
N MET A 195 15.80 -28.84 -18.34
CA MET A 195 14.48 -29.32 -17.96
C MET A 195 14.50 -29.73 -16.47
N PRO A 196 13.65 -29.16 -15.62
CA PRO A 196 13.63 -29.53 -14.21
C PRO A 196 13.19 -30.98 -14.02
N LYS A 197 13.72 -31.62 -12.99
CA LYS A 197 13.26 -32.96 -12.58
C LYS A 197 11.98 -32.81 -11.77
N VAL A 198 10.95 -33.51 -12.19
CA VAL A 198 9.67 -33.60 -11.52
C VAL A 198 9.39 -35.06 -11.23
N GLU A 199 8.81 -35.38 -10.09
CA GLU A 199 8.44 -36.75 -9.73
C GLU A 199 7.43 -37.33 -10.73
N ASN A 200 7.52 -38.62 -11.01
CA ASN A 200 6.71 -39.32 -12.02
C ASN A 200 5.20 -39.06 -11.85
N GLN A 201 4.72 -39.02 -10.61
CA GLN A 201 3.31 -38.74 -10.32
C GLN A 201 2.85 -37.34 -10.75
N HIS A 202 3.76 -36.37 -10.86
CA HIS A 202 3.47 -35.00 -11.26
C HIS A 202 3.82 -34.70 -12.72
N GLN A 203 4.41 -35.67 -13.44
CA GLN A 203 4.94 -35.46 -14.80
C GLN A 203 3.86 -35.02 -15.80
N LYS A 204 2.66 -35.60 -15.72
CA LYS A 204 1.55 -35.21 -16.60
C LYS A 204 1.16 -33.75 -16.37
N ASN A 205 0.94 -33.36 -15.13
CA ASN A 205 0.56 -32.00 -14.76
C ASN A 205 1.67 -30.99 -15.15
N PHE A 206 2.93 -31.40 -15.05
CA PHE A 206 4.05 -30.58 -15.46
C PHE A 206 4.08 -30.38 -16.98
N ASN A 207 3.83 -31.42 -17.78
CA ASN A 207 3.74 -31.30 -19.22
C ASN A 207 2.56 -30.40 -19.65
N ASP A 208 1.43 -30.49 -18.96
CA ASP A 208 0.27 -29.62 -19.21
C ASP A 208 0.60 -28.15 -18.87
N LEU A 209 1.33 -27.90 -17.77
CA LEU A 209 1.83 -26.57 -17.42
C LEU A 209 2.78 -26.03 -18.49
N LEU A 210 3.75 -26.84 -18.96
CA LEU A 210 4.69 -26.39 -20.00
C LEU A 210 3.96 -26.04 -21.28
N ARG A 211 2.99 -26.86 -21.70
CA ARG A 211 2.15 -26.57 -22.88
C ARG A 211 1.41 -25.25 -22.71
N LEU A 212 0.79 -25.03 -21.55
CA LEU A 212 0.10 -23.77 -21.26
C LEU A 212 1.03 -22.55 -21.36
N LEU A 213 2.27 -22.67 -20.88
CA LEU A 213 3.26 -21.59 -20.98
C LEU A 213 3.76 -21.39 -22.42
N GLU A 214 3.91 -22.46 -23.21
CA GLU A 214 4.26 -22.39 -24.64
C GLU A 214 3.17 -21.76 -25.48
N GLU A 215 1.91 -22.13 -25.27
CA GLU A 215 0.73 -21.53 -25.94
C GLU A 215 0.61 -20.02 -25.69
N ASN A 216 1.17 -19.54 -24.59
CA ASN A 216 1.24 -18.11 -24.26
C ASN A 216 2.59 -17.46 -24.59
N GLU A 217 3.44 -18.14 -25.39
CA GLU A 217 4.73 -17.63 -25.87
C GLU A 217 5.72 -17.24 -24.74
N LEU A 218 5.60 -17.87 -23.57
CA LEU A 218 6.43 -17.56 -22.42
C LEU A 218 7.73 -18.39 -22.36
N LEU A 219 7.73 -19.54 -22.97
CA LEU A 219 8.89 -20.40 -23.13
C LEU A 219 8.72 -21.32 -24.34
N SER A 220 9.78 -22.00 -24.75
CA SER A 220 9.74 -23.12 -25.69
C SER A 220 10.61 -24.27 -25.20
N GLN A 221 10.31 -25.48 -25.66
CA GLN A 221 11.03 -26.70 -25.32
C GLN A 221 11.86 -27.20 -26.51
N GLN A 222 13.17 -27.32 -26.31
CA GLN A 222 14.06 -27.89 -27.36
C GLN A 222 15.22 -28.64 -26.69
N ASN A 223 15.53 -29.83 -27.17
CA ASN A 223 16.71 -30.62 -26.75
C ASN A 223 16.79 -30.83 -25.22
N ARG A 224 15.65 -31.07 -24.55
CA ARG A 224 15.53 -31.21 -23.12
C ARG A 224 15.92 -29.95 -22.33
N LYS A 225 15.82 -28.78 -22.95
CA LYS A 225 16.03 -27.47 -22.35
C LYS A 225 14.79 -26.63 -22.52
N LEU A 226 14.63 -25.67 -21.59
CA LEU A 226 13.64 -24.60 -21.67
C LEU A 226 14.34 -23.34 -22.17
N HIS A 227 13.74 -22.70 -23.16
CA HIS A 227 14.22 -21.46 -23.76
C HIS A 227 13.22 -20.35 -23.48
N PHE A 228 13.70 -19.23 -22.98
CA PHE A 228 12.91 -18.02 -22.71
C PHE A 228 13.23 -16.95 -23.74
N PRO A 229 12.24 -16.21 -24.27
CA PRO A 229 12.47 -15.15 -25.25
C PRO A 229 13.44 -14.06 -24.77
N ASP A 230 13.32 -13.68 -23.51
CA ASP A 230 14.12 -12.66 -22.83
C ASP A 230 14.14 -12.86 -21.30
N LEU A 231 14.96 -12.06 -20.60
CA LEU A 231 15.09 -12.13 -19.14
C LEU A 231 13.83 -11.68 -18.40
N GLU A 232 13.05 -10.78 -18.97
CA GLU A 232 11.79 -10.31 -18.38
C GLU A 232 10.76 -11.42 -18.40
N THR A 233 10.63 -12.12 -19.55
CA THR A 233 9.76 -13.29 -19.68
C THR A 233 10.19 -14.41 -18.72
N LYS A 234 11.48 -14.63 -18.58
CA LYS A 234 12.02 -15.61 -17.62
C LYS A 234 11.65 -15.29 -16.19
N LYS A 235 11.78 -14.02 -15.77
CA LYS A 235 11.36 -13.53 -14.44
C LYS A 235 9.85 -13.61 -14.27
N TYR A 236 9.12 -13.29 -15.31
CA TYR A 236 7.66 -13.38 -15.32
C TYR A 236 7.18 -14.81 -15.03
N VAL A 237 7.74 -15.81 -15.70
CA VAL A 237 7.44 -17.23 -15.44
C VAL A 237 7.82 -17.64 -14.01
N ALA A 238 8.92 -17.09 -13.48
CA ALA A 238 9.37 -17.40 -12.12
C ALA A 238 8.46 -16.86 -11.00
N GLY A 239 7.58 -15.88 -11.28
CA GLY A 239 6.70 -15.35 -10.25
C GLY A 239 5.95 -14.08 -10.63
N GLY A 240 6.46 -13.27 -11.57
CA GLY A 240 5.84 -12.01 -11.96
C GLY A 240 4.39 -12.13 -12.46
N TRP A 241 4.02 -13.28 -13.04
CA TRP A 241 2.65 -13.56 -13.44
C TRP A 241 1.66 -13.52 -12.26
N PHE A 242 2.12 -13.88 -11.07
CA PHE A 242 1.26 -13.93 -9.88
C PHE A 242 1.00 -12.52 -9.33
N GLU A 243 1.98 -11.62 -9.43
CA GLU A 243 1.81 -10.20 -9.13
C GLU A 243 0.78 -9.56 -10.08
N ASP A 244 0.89 -9.84 -11.38
CA ASP A 244 -0.05 -9.40 -12.40
C ASP A 244 -1.47 -9.92 -12.13
N TYR A 245 -1.62 -11.19 -11.74
CA TYR A 245 -2.91 -11.78 -11.36
C TYR A 245 -3.52 -11.04 -10.17
N VAL A 246 -2.75 -10.85 -9.11
CA VAL A 246 -3.23 -10.15 -7.89
C VAL A 246 -3.63 -8.72 -8.22
N PHE A 247 -2.83 -8.02 -9.00
CA PHE A 247 -3.14 -6.67 -9.48
C PHE A 247 -4.45 -6.65 -10.28
N ASP A 248 -4.63 -7.58 -11.22
CA ASP A 248 -5.83 -7.67 -12.06
C ASP A 248 -7.09 -7.94 -11.25
N VAL A 249 -6.99 -8.77 -10.22
CA VAL A 249 -8.08 -9.01 -9.26
C VAL A 249 -8.44 -7.73 -8.52
N ILE A 250 -7.43 -7.01 -8.01
CA ILE A 250 -7.63 -5.82 -7.18
C ILE A 250 -8.22 -4.66 -7.98
N ARG A 251 -7.73 -4.39 -9.17
CA ARG A 251 -8.23 -3.28 -10.01
C ARG A 251 -9.73 -3.39 -10.35
N LYS A 252 -10.30 -4.59 -10.22
CA LYS A 252 -11.72 -4.88 -10.43
C LYS A 252 -12.58 -4.70 -9.18
N ILE A 253 -11.96 -4.43 -8.01
CA ILE A 253 -12.67 -4.25 -6.74
C ILE A 253 -13.25 -2.84 -6.68
N PRO A 254 -14.59 -2.70 -6.49
CA PRO A 254 -15.20 -1.39 -6.30
C PRO A 254 -14.65 -0.67 -5.06
N GLY A 255 -14.35 0.63 -5.21
CA GLY A 255 -13.81 1.47 -4.13
C GLY A 255 -12.28 1.47 -4.03
N VAL A 256 -11.57 0.78 -4.91
CA VAL A 256 -10.14 0.97 -5.09
C VAL A 256 -9.90 2.33 -5.76
N GLN A 257 -9.13 3.19 -5.09
CA GLN A 257 -8.82 4.55 -5.55
C GLN A 257 -7.63 4.55 -6.51
N ASP A 258 -6.64 3.72 -6.19
CA ASP A 258 -5.42 3.56 -6.97
C ASP A 258 -4.79 2.19 -6.72
N VAL A 259 -4.13 1.62 -7.72
CA VAL A 259 -3.37 0.37 -7.60
C VAL A 259 -2.15 0.41 -8.49
N ALA A 260 -1.03 -0.11 -8.00
CA ALA A 260 0.24 -0.10 -8.70
C ALA A 260 1.05 -1.38 -8.45
N LEU A 261 1.92 -1.71 -9.42
CA LEU A 261 2.85 -2.85 -9.40
C LEU A 261 4.29 -2.39 -9.23
N ASN A 262 5.08 -3.19 -8.52
CA ASN A 262 6.55 -3.10 -8.46
C ASN A 262 7.03 -1.69 -8.08
N VAL A 263 6.37 -1.06 -7.08
CA VAL A 263 6.65 0.31 -6.68
C VAL A 263 7.99 0.39 -5.95
N GLN A 264 8.96 1.08 -6.54
CA GLN A 264 10.26 1.29 -5.91
C GLN A 264 10.26 2.59 -5.10
N ILE A 265 10.48 2.47 -3.79
CA ILE A 265 10.53 3.60 -2.85
C ILE A 265 11.93 3.79 -2.30
N LYS A 266 12.26 5.04 -2.00
CA LYS A 266 13.49 5.43 -1.28
C LYS A 266 13.13 5.76 0.16
N ASN A 267 13.89 5.22 1.12
CA ASN A 267 13.76 5.66 2.50
C ASN A 267 14.47 7.01 2.68
N SER A 268 13.71 8.08 2.97
CA SER A 268 14.26 9.44 3.10
C SER A 268 15.15 9.63 4.34
N ASP A 269 14.97 8.82 5.39
CA ASP A 269 15.66 8.99 6.67
C ASP A 269 17.01 8.28 6.74
N LYS A 270 17.36 7.50 5.73
CA LYS A 270 18.61 6.76 5.71
C LYS A 270 19.48 7.21 4.54
N ASN A 271 20.71 7.61 4.85
CA ASN A 271 21.80 7.83 3.87
C ASN A 271 22.21 6.52 3.14
N THR A 272 21.34 5.54 3.07
CA THR A 272 21.57 4.27 2.40
C THR A 272 20.87 4.28 1.05
N ASN A 273 21.57 3.86 0.00
CA ASN A 273 21.01 3.60 -1.33
C ASN A 273 20.08 2.37 -1.34
N GLN A 274 19.52 1.98 -0.19
CA GLN A 274 18.58 0.88 -0.13
C GLN A 274 17.21 1.32 -0.67
N HIS A 275 16.78 0.61 -1.68
CA HIS A 275 15.44 0.75 -2.26
C HIS A 275 14.60 -0.45 -1.79
N ASN A 276 13.37 -0.19 -1.43
CA ASN A 276 12.38 -1.23 -1.20
C ASN A 276 11.48 -1.31 -2.43
N GLU A 277 11.24 -2.52 -2.91
CA GLU A 277 10.26 -2.82 -3.93
C GLU A 277 8.99 -3.37 -3.26
N LEU A 278 7.84 -2.81 -3.64
CA LEU A 278 6.53 -3.22 -3.18
C LEU A 278 5.84 -3.93 -4.34
N ASP A 279 5.55 -5.23 -4.21
CA ASP A 279 5.03 -6.04 -5.30
C ASP A 279 3.69 -5.48 -5.81
N VAL A 280 2.69 -5.36 -4.92
CA VAL A 280 1.40 -4.71 -5.24
C VAL A 280 1.05 -3.70 -4.14
N VAL A 281 0.73 -2.48 -4.55
CA VAL A 281 0.31 -1.40 -3.65
C VAL A 281 -1.08 -0.93 -4.03
N VAL A 282 -1.93 -0.74 -3.02
CA VAL A 282 -3.33 -0.35 -3.24
C VAL A 282 -3.71 0.78 -2.29
N LEU A 283 -4.43 1.75 -2.81
CA LEU A 283 -5.11 2.75 -2.02
C LEU A 283 -6.62 2.51 -2.12
N ALA A 284 -7.24 2.20 -1.00
CA ALA A 284 -8.67 1.97 -0.90
C ALA A 284 -9.21 2.57 0.40
N ASN A 285 -10.33 3.30 0.34
CA ASN A 285 -10.92 4.01 1.47
C ASN A 285 -9.91 4.89 2.24
N ASN A 286 -9.02 5.57 1.52
CA ASN A 286 -7.94 6.39 2.06
C ASN A 286 -6.93 5.61 2.96
N VAL A 287 -6.83 4.30 2.78
CA VAL A 287 -5.91 3.42 3.50
C VAL A 287 -4.95 2.77 2.51
N LEU A 288 -3.67 2.82 2.82
CA LEU A 288 -2.64 2.13 2.05
C LEU A 288 -2.62 0.64 2.41
N HIS A 289 -2.60 -0.19 1.39
CA HIS A 289 -2.45 -1.63 1.51
C HIS A 289 -1.21 -2.06 0.72
N VAL A 290 -0.34 -2.82 1.36
CA VAL A 290 0.87 -3.36 0.73
C VAL A 290 0.76 -4.88 0.70
N LEU A 291 0.88 -5.44 -0.49
CA LEU A 291 0.76 -6.87 -0.69
C LEU A 291 2.08 -7.42 -1.26
N GLU A 292 2.59 -8.45 -0.62
CA GLU A 292 3.74 -9.23 -1.09
C GLU A 292 3.22 -10.53 -1.69
N CYS A 293 3.64 -10.85 -2.91
CA CYS A 293 3.17 -11.99 -3.69
C CYS A 293 4.29 -13.05 -3.80
N LYS A 294 4.03 -14.28 -3.42
CA LYS A 294 5.04 -15.36 -3.46
C LYS A 294 4.50 -16.65 -4.06
N THR A 295 5.22 -17.16 -5.05
CA THR A 295 4.99 -18.48 -5.66
C THR A 295 5.89 -19.56 -5.05
N ALA A 296 6.89 -19.16 -4.26
CA ALA A 296 7.86 -20.04 -3.62
C ALA A 296 7.23 -20.98 -2.58
N ASN A 297 7.84 -22.15 -2.40
CA ASN A 297 7.44 -23.10 -1.36
C ASN A 297 8.10 -22.77 -0.02
N PHE A 298 7.36 -22.15 0.88
CA PHE A 298 7.84 -21.79 2.21
C PHE A 298 8.13 -22.97 3.13
N SER A 299 7.55 -24.14 2.86
CA SER A 299 7.83 -25.35 3.65
C SER A 299 9.27 -25.82 3.49
N SER A 300 9.86 -25.60 2.31
CA SER A 300 11.27 -25.92 2.01
C SER A 300 12.22 -24.73 2.24
N ASN A 301 11.70 -23.50 2.32
CA ASN A 301 12.51 -22.28 2.47
C ASN A 301 11.93 -21.33 3.54
N LYS A 302 12.05 -21.75 4.80
CA LYS A 302 11.58 -20.97 5.95
C LYS A 302 12.17 -19.56 6.02
N LYS A 303 13.46 -19.41 5.64
CA LYS A 303 14.15 -18.11 5.64
C LYS A 303 13.50 -17.12 4.69
N GLU A 304 13.01 -17.56 3.55
CA GLU A 304 12.30 -16.70 2.58
C GLU A 304 10.96 -16.21 3.13
N ALA A 305 10.21 -17.09 3.79
CA ALA A 305 8.96 -16.70 4.46
C ALA A 305 9.20 -15.68 5.57
N ASP A 306 10.23 -15.91 6.38
CA ASP A 306 10.62 -15.00 7.45
C ASP A 306 11.03 -13.63 6.91
N ASN A 307 11.78 -13.59 5.82
CA ASN A 307 12.18 -12.35 5.15
C ASN A 307 10.97 -11.60 4.57
N ALA A 308 10.02 -12.30 3.95
CA ALA A 308 8.81 -11.69 3.42
C ALA A 308 7.95 -11.04 4.53
N LEU A 309 7.76 -11.73 5.65
CA LEU A 309 7.04 -11.18 6.80
C LEU A 309 7.78 -9.99 7.43
N TYR A 310 9.11 -10.08 7.58
CA TYR A 310 9.92 -8.98 8.12
C TYR A 310 9.88 -7.74 7.21
N LYS A 311 9.95 -7.96 5.89
CA LYS A 311 9.76 -6.89 4.89
C LYS A 311 8.41 -6.22 5.07
N LEU A 312 7.31 -6.99 5.11
CA LEU A 312 5.96 -6.48 5.27
C LEU A 312 5.74 -5.75 6.60
N GLU A 313 6.31 -6.25 7.71
CA GLU A 313 6.25 -5.58 9.02
C GLU A 313 6.94 -4.21 8.97
N THR A 314 8.08 -4.12 8.30
CA THR A 314 8.79 -2.86 8.07
C THR A 314 7.96 -1.94 7.18
N LEU A 315 7.45 -2.43 6.07
CA LEU A 315 6.66 -1.68 5.10
C LEU A 315 5.33 -1.19 5.67
N LYS A 316 4.71 -1.94 6.58
CA LYS A 316 3.50 -1.52 7.28
C LYS A 316 3.68 -0.21 8.06
N LYS A 317 4.89 0.08 8.51
CA LYS A 317 5.22 1.35 9.19
C LYS A 317 5.31 2.54 8.23
N LEU A 318 5.45 2.30 6.93
CA LEU A 318 5.65 3.35 5.92
C LEU A 318 4.43 4.26 5.71
N GLY A 319 3.23 3.74 5.85
CA GLY A 319 2.01 4.48 5.56
C GLY A 319 1.22 4.90 6.81
N GLY A 320 1.89 5.02 7.97
CA GLY A 320 1.25 5.42 9.21
C GLY A 320 0.46 4.29 9.88
N LEU A 321 -0.27 4.63 10.94
CA LEU A 321 -0.97 3.68 11.83
C LEU A 321 -2.00 2.78 11.13
N LYS A 322 -2.46 3.13 9.94
CA LYS A 322 -3.51 2.41 9.22
C LYS A 322 -3.05 1.55 8.07
N THR A 323 -1.78 1.61 7.70
CA THR A 323 -1.28 0.77 6.60
C THR A 323 -1.51 -0.69 6.92
N ARG A 324 -2.10 -1.40 5.98
CA ARG A 324 -2.36 -2.83 6.07
C ARG A 324 -1.40 -3.58 5.18
N ALA A 325 -1.03 -4.76 5.61
CA ALA A 325 -0.13 -5.62 4.86
C ALA A 325 -0.71 -7.01 4.71
N ALA A 326 -0.50 -7.61 3.54
CA ALA A 326 -0.87 -8.99 3.25
C ALA A 326 0.28 -9.74 2.59
N LEU A 327 0.47 -10.99 2.99
CA LEU A 327 1.28 -11.96 2.27
C LEU A 327 0.35 -12.88 1.49
N ILE A 328 0.44 -12.85 0.17
CA ILE A 328 -0.33 -13.71 -0.72
C ILE A 328 0.60 -14.81 -1.23
N SER A 329 0.31 -16.04 -0.85
CA SER A 329 1.10 -17.22 -1.21
C SER A 329 0.34 -18.14 -2.15
N TYR A 330 0.97 -18.48 -3.27
CA TYR A 330 0.47 -19.52 -4.19
C TYR A 330 0.54 -20.92 -3.56
N ARG A 331 1.17 -21.06 -2.41
CA ARG A 331 1.38 -22.30 -1.67
C ARG A 331 0.75 -22.25 -0.30
N GLU A 332 0.55 -23.42 0.29
CA GLU A 332 0.30 -23.51 1.73
C GLU A 332 1.60 -23.19 2.50
N THR A 333 1.49 -22.46 3.59
CA THR A 333 2.66 -22.02 4.39
C THR A 333 3.03 -22.99 5.51
N GLY A 334 2.33 -24.11 5.67
CA GLY A 334 2.63 -25.08 6.72
C GLY A 334 2.13 -26.48 6.45
N GLY A 335 2.91 -27.49 6.83
CA GLY A 335 2.50 -28.90 6.87
C GLY A 335 1.80 -29.26 8.19
N HIS A 336 1.01 -30.33 8.18
CA HIS A 336 0.41 -30.90 9.39
C HIS A 336 1.52 -31.31 10.38
N GLY A 337 1.50 -30.75 11.60
CA GLY A 337 2.35 -31.16 12.72
C GLY A 337 3.51 -30.25 13.11
N ALA A 338 3.93 -29.27 12.32
CA ALA A 338 4.87 -28.25 12.76
C ALA A 338 4.08 -27.09 13.41
N ARG A 339 4.55 -26.58 14.55
CA ARG A 339 4.08 -25.30 15.09
C ARG A 339 4.18 -24.28 13.96
N ASN A 340 3.06 -23.71 13.58
CA ASN A 340 2.94 -22.94 12.35
C ASN A 340 3.51 -21.52 12.54
N THR A 341 4.82 -21.45 12.62
CA THR A 341 5.56 -20.23 12.94
C THR A 341 5.26 -19.08 11.96
N ILE A 342 4.94 -19.36 10.69
CA ILE A 342 4.63 -18.34 9.69
C ILE A 342 3.26 -17.73 9.96
N ARG A 343 2.23 -18.56 10.21
CA ARG A 343 0.87 -18.08 10.54
C ARG A 343 0.85 -17.32 11.86
N ASP A 344 1.54 -17.85 12.87
CA ASP A 344 1.64 -17.19 14.20
C ASP A 344 2.36 -15.86 14.10
N ARG A 345 3.45 -15.79 13.34
CA ARG A 345 4.17 -14.54 13.10
C ARG A 345 3.35 -13.54 12.30
N ALA A 346 2.70 -13.95 11.22
CA ALA A 346 1.82 -13.09 10.44
C ALA A 346 0.71 -12.51 11.33
N LYS A 347 0.08 -13.36 12.17
CA LYS A 347 -0.94 -12.93 13.13
C LYS A 347 -0.37 -11.94 14.16
N GLY A 348 0.80 -12.23 14.75
CA GLY A 348 1.47 -11.36 15.72
C GLY A 348 1.85 -9.99 15.12
N ALA A 349 2.29 -9.97 13.87
CA ALA A 349 2.59 -8.74 13.11
C ALA A 349 1.34 -8.07 12.51
N GLN A 350 0.16 -8.64 12.69
CA GLN A 350 -1.09 -8.19 12.05
C GLN A 350 -0.97 -8.09 10.53
N ILE A 351 -0.32 -9.05 9.91
CA ILE A 351 -0.20 -9.24 8.48
C ILE A 351 -1.24 -10.26 8.06
N GLU A 352 -2.06 -9.93 7.07
CA GLU A 352 -3.02 -10.87 6.52
C GLU A 352 -2.30 -11.93 5.71
N LEU A 353 -2.62 -13.20 5.96
CA LEU A 353 -2.03 -14.32 5.24
C LEU A 353 -3.10 -15.00 4.38
N ILE A 354 -2.93 -14.89 3.07
CA ILE A 354 -3.79 -15.51 2.04
C ILE A 354 -3.00 -16.64 1.41
N GLU A 355 -3.54 -17.84 1.46
CA GLU A 355 -2.84 -19.04 1.02
C GLU A 355 -3.57 -19.70 -0.17
N ARG A 356 -2.93 -20.70 -0.75
CA ARG A 356 -3.40 -21.51 -1.88
C ARG A 356 -4.92 -21.74 -1.91
N LYS A 357 -5.48 -22.22 -0.82
CA LYS A 357 -6.91 -22.54 -0.70
C LYS A 357 -7.83 -21.34 -0.80
N ASP A 358 -7.30 -20.15 -0.50
CA ASP A 358 -8.03 -18.89 -0.46
C ASP A 358 -8.07 -18.22 -1.86
N LEU A 359 -7.16 -18.59 -2.76
CA LEU A 359 -6.97 -17.94 -4.07
C LEU A 359 -8.19 -18.00 -5.00
N PRO A 360 -8.95 -19.09 -5.08
CA PRO A 360 -10.18 -19.12 -5.89
C PRO A 360 -11.21 -18.07 -5.48
N GLY A 361 -11.17 -17.61 -4.23
CA GLY A 361 -12.05 -16.56 -3.68
C GLY A 361 -11.36 -15.21 -3.45
N LEU A 362 -10.17 -14.99 -4.01
CA LEU A 362 -9.29 -13.86 -3.69
C LEU A 362 -9.99 -12.51 -3.78
N GLN A 363 -10.76 -12.26 -4.84
CA GLN A 363 -11.46 -10.98 -5.01
C GLN A 363 -12.41 -10.67 -3.85
N LYS A 364 -13.22 -11.64 -3.43
CA LYS A 364 -14.17 -11.49 -2.32
C LYS A 364 -13.43 -11.24 -1.00
N LEU A 365 -12.36 -11.99 -0.75
CA LEU A 365 -11.53 -11.86 0.45
C LEU A 365 -10.89 -10.48 0.54
N LEU A 366 -10.23 -10.03 -0.53
CA LEU A 366 -9.60 -8.72 -0.58
C LEU A 366 -10.63 -7.58 -0.47
N THR A 367 -11.82 -7.72 -1.10
CA THR A 367 -12.90 -6.74 -0.96
C THR A 367 -13.32 -6.56 0.50
N ASN A 368 -13.51 -7.66 1.22
CA ASN A 368 -13.91 -7.62 2.63
C ASN A 368 -12.79 -7.04 3.51
N TRP A 369 -11.55 -7.47 3.28
CA TRP A 369 -10.38 -6.98 4.01
C TRP A 369 -10.16 -5.48 3.84
N MET A 370 -10.29 -4.97 2.62
CA MET A 370 -10.15 -3.53 2.35
C MET A 370 -11.29 -2.69 2.96
N LYS A 371 -12.50 -3.24 3.08
CA LYS A 371 -13.65 -2.54 3.68
C LYS A 371 -13.60 -2.53 5.22
N ASN A 372 -13.44 -3.68 5.84
CA ASN A 372 -13.73 -3.85 7.27
C ASN A 372 -12.55 -3.58 8.18
N GLY A 373 -11.32 -3.63 7.69
CA GLY A 373 -10.13 -3.37 8.51
C GLY A 373 -9.73 -4.42 9.51
N ASN A 374 -10.60 -5.34 9.81
CA ASN A 374 -10.32 -6.52 10.61
C ASN A 374 -9.81 -7.62 9.70
N GLY A 375 -8.99 -8.53 10.25
CA GLY A 375 -8.48 -9.68 9.48
C GLY A 375 -9.60 -10.38 8.69
N ILE A 376 -9.23 -11.05 7.61
CA ILE A 376 -10.18 -11.76 6.76
C ILE A 376 -10.90 -12.79 7.62
N GLU A 377 -12.21 -12.64 7.80
CA GLU A 377 -13.03 -13.72 8.32
C GLU A 377 -12.97 -14.88 7.29
N LYS A 378 -12.13 -15.85 7.56
CA LYS A 378 -12.08 -17.07 6.76
C LYS A 378 -13.32 -17.87 7.10
N PRO A 379 -14.09 -18.32 6.10
CA PRO A 379 -15.20 -19.21 6.38
C PRO A 379 -14.67 -20.40 7.20
N GLY A 380 -15.22 -20.57 8.39
CA GLY A 380 -14.89 -21.70 9.26
C GLY A 380 -15.17 -23.01 8.51
N PHE A 381 -14.22 -23.90 8.53
CA PHE A 381 -14.42 -25.29 8.14
C PHE A 381 -14.92 -26.08 9.34
#